data_70a0fc43c55b771f76fed2adc7ed7093
#
_entry.id   70a0fc43c55b771f76fed2adc7ed7093
#
_cell.length_a   1.000
_cell.length_b   1.000
_cell.length_c   1.000
_cell.angle_alpha   90.00
_cell.angle_beta   90.00
_cell.angle_gamma   90.00
#
_symmetry.space_group_name_H-M   'P 1'
#
loop_
_entity.id
_entity.type
_entity.pdbx_description
1 polymer ?
#
loop_
_entity_poly.entity_id
_entity_poly.type
_entity_poly.pdbx_seq_one_letter_code
_entity_poly.pdbx_strand_id
1 'polypeptide(L)'
;MKLQGKPQQTEGPYFVEGMPNRSDIRPDPSDRSVQPGIPLRLVIHVYDVDNGGSCTPLKGARVDIWHANSQGVYSGVKDQGTTGKKFLRGYQVTDDNGTVRFTTIYPGWYQGRAIHIHDKVRTFEGPEKTLEWTSQLYFDNSINEQVHTQPPYSKHGLPDRTNEQDGIYTGASTDSLVQSNSGKHLMLNLTREGQQLSYLGTFNIVLNSGQSRH
;
A
#
# COMPACT_ATOMS: atom_id res chain seq x y z
N MET A 1 -22.22 -10.76 0.03
CA MET A 1 -21.04 -10.79 0.93
C MET A 1 -21.05 -9.50 1.73
N LYS A 2 -21.18 -9.54 3.05
CA LYS A 2 -21.09 -8.31 3.85
C LYS A 2 -19.63 -7.86 3.84
N LEU A 3 -19.36 -6.72 3.23
CA LEU A 3 -18.05 -6.08 3.29
C LEU A 3 -17.91 -5.47 4.70
N GLN A 4 -16.80 -5.75 5.36
CA GLN A 4 -16.49 -5.23 6.69
C GLN A 4 -15.49 -4.08 6.56
N GLY A 5 -15.66 -3.02 7.35
CA GLY A 5 -14.72 -1.90 7.42
C GLY A 5 -13.28 -2.37 7.65
N LYS A 6 -12.35 -1.74 6.95
CA LYS A 6 -10.92 -2.10 7.05
C LYS A 6 -10.25 -1.31 8.17
N PRO A 7 -9.37 -1.96 8.96
CA PRO A 7 -8.68 -1.31 10.04
C PRO A 7 -7.69 -0.27 9.52
N GLN A 8 -7.51 0.81 10.28
CA GLN A 8 -6.42 1.74 10.08
C GLN A 8 -5.14 1.21 10.73
N GLN A 9 -4.01 1.61 10.14
CA GLN A 9 -2.68 1.38 10.71
C GLN A 9 -1.83 2.64 10.57
N THR A 10 -0.66 2.64 11.20
CA THR A 10 0.24 3.79 11.20
C THR A 10 0.71 4.15 9.79
N GLU A 11 0.81 5.45 9.53
CA GLU A 11 1.41 6.02 8.32
C GLU A 11 2.90 5.68 8.21
N GLY A 12 3.55 5.53 9.36
CA GLY A 12 4.99 5.35 9.45
C GLY A 12 5.79 6.61 9.10
N PRO A 13 7.12 6.56 9.17
CA PRO A 13 7.98 7.73 9.05
C PRO A 13 8.29 8.14 7.59
N TYR A 14 7.84 7.37 6.60
CA TYR A 14 8.26 7.54 5.20
C TYR A 14 7.16 8.10 4.30
N PHE A 15 6.07 8.61 4.86
CA PHE A 15 5.10 9.38 4.08
C PHE A 15 5.70 10.72 3.63
N VAL A 16 5.43 11.11 2.38
CA VAL A 16 5.85 12.40 1.82
C VAL A 16 4.67 12.99 1.06
N GLU A 17 4.27 14.20 1.41
CA GLU A 17 3.23 14.92 0.66
C GLU A 17 3.69 15.28 -0.76
N GLY A 18 2.73 15.60 -1.62
CA GLY A 18 3.01 15.99 -3.00
C GLY A 18 3.41 14.82 -3.90
N MET A 19 2.86 13.64 -3.63
CA MET A 19 3.01 12.50 -4.54
C MET A 19 2.43 12.83 -5.93
N PRO A 20 3.05 12.38 -7.03
CA PRO A 20 2.54 12.62 -8.37
C PRO A 20 1.28 11.80 -8.66
N ASN A 21 0.35 12.38 -9.43
CA ASN A 21 -0.79 11.64 -9.99
C ASN A 21 -0.31 10.80 -11.17
N ARG A 22 -0.24 9.49 -10.97
CA ARG A 22 0.23 8.54 -11.99
C ARG A 22 -0.15 7.11 -11.66
N SER A 23 -0.34 6.29 -12.69
CA SER A 23 -0.58 4.84 -12.54
C SER A 23 0.73 4.05 -12.46
N ASP A 24 1.72 4.35 -13.30
CA ASP A 24 3.05 3.73 -13.21
C ASP A 24 3.92 4.51 -12.23
N ILE A 25 4.19 3.89 -11.08
CA ILE A 25 4.98 4.50 -10.02
C ILE A 25 6.44 4.04 -9.99
N ARG A 26 6.84 3.15 -10.90
CA ARG A 26 8.21 2.60 -10.97
C ARG A 26 9.26 3.64 -11.36
N PRO A 27 9.00 4.51 -12.35
CA PRO A 27 9.99 5.53 -12.73
C PRO A 27 10.12 6.62 -11.68
N ASP A 28 11.36 7.09 -11.47
CA ASP A 28 11.57 8.35 -10.75
C ASP A 28 11.27 9.53 -11.67
N PRO A 29 10.43 10.50 -11.27
CA PRO A 29 10.11 11.64 -12.12
C PRO A 29 11.31 12.56 -12.40
N SER A 30 12.33 12.58 -11.54
CA SER A 30 13.47 13.48 -11.64
C SER A 30 14.48 13.07 -12.71
N ASP A 31 14.69 11.76 -12.93
CA ASP A 31 15.70 11.24 -13.85
C ASP A 31 15.20 10.10 -14.75
N ARG A 32 13.93 9.72 -14.60
CA ARG A 32 13.26 8.62 -15.33
C ARG A 32 13.86 7.23 -15.08
N SER A 33 14.75 7.07 -14.10
CA SER A 33 15.26 5.77 -13.72
C SER A 33 14.13 4.87 -13.22
N VAL A 34 14.05 3.64 -13.74
CA VAL A 34 13.01 2.69 -13.37
C VAL A 34 13.52 1.76 -12.28
N GLN A 35 12.75 1.61 -11.22
CA GLN A 35 13.10 0.68 -10.13
C GLN A 35 12.99 -0.77 -10.60
N PRO A 36 14.07 -1.57 -10.48
CA PRO A 36 14.05 -2.96 -10.86
C PRO A 36 13.32 -3.81 -9.83
N GLY A 37 12.55 -4.79 -10.30
CA GLY A 37 11.84 -5.72 -9.44
C GLY A 37 10.84 -6.57 -10.21
N ILE A 38 10.25 -7.55 -9.53
CA ILE A 38 9.18 -8.39 -10.06
C ILE A 38 7.94 -7.51 -10.26
N PRO A 39 7.36 -7.47 -11.47
CA PRO A 39 6.20 -6.63 -11.76
C PRO A 39 5.00 -6.98 -10.87
N LEU A 40 4.36 -5.94 -10.34
CA LEU A 40 3.12 -6.03 -9.61
C LEU A 40 2.13 -5.03 -10.20
N ARG A 41 1.00 -5.54 -10.71
CA ARG A 41 -0.17 -4.73 -11.00
C ARG A 41 -1.06 -4.73 -9.77
N LEU A 42 -1.42 -3.55 -9.28
CA LEU A 42 -2.25 -3.39 -8.09
C LEU A 42 -3.59 -2.76 -8.48
N VAL A 43 -4.68 -3.41 -8.12
CA VAL A 43 -6.05 -2.92 -8.30
C VAL A 43 -6.69 -2.78 -6.94
N ILE A 44 -7.07 -1.56 -6.59
CA ILE A 44 -7.72 -1.25 -5.32
C ILE A 44 -9.13 -0.74 -5.62
N HIS A 45 -10.11 -1.34 -4.95
CA HIS A 45 -11.49 -0.88 -4.97
C HIS A 45 -11.82 -0.23 -3.62
N VAL A 46 -12.34 0.99 -3.67
CA VAL A 46 -12.73 1.74 -2.48
C VAL A 46 -14.24 1.80 -2.41
N TYR A 47 -14.79 1.43 -1.28
CA TYR A 47 -16.23 1.43 -0.99
C TYR A 47 -16.50 2.26 0.24
N ASP A 48 -17.65 2.90 0.24
CA ASP A 48 -18.24 3.51 1.43
C ASP A 48 -19.41 2.65 1.91
N VAL A 49 -19.50 2.46 3.22
CA VAL A 49 -20.61 1.76 3.86
C VAL A 49 -21.42 2.78 4.66
N ASP A 50 -22.69 2.91 4.32
CA ASP A 50 -23.62 3.74 5.08
C ASP A 50 -24.07 3.08 6.40
N ASN A 51 -24.76 3.84 7.24
CA ASN A 51 -25.28 3.36 8.52
C ASN A 51 -26.31 2.21 8.39
N GLY A 52 -26.86 1.99 7.20
CA GLY A 52 -27.75 0.88 6.87
C GLY A 52 -27.01 -0.41 6.43
N GLY A 53 -25.67 -0.31 6.29
CA GLY A 53 -24.81 -1.42 5.81
C GLY A 53 -24.83 -1.59 4.30
N SER A 54 -25.35 -0.62 3.54
CA SER A 54 -25.26 -0.60 2.08
C SER A 54 -23.83 -0.17 1.68
N CYS A 55 -23.25 -0.90 0.74
CA CYS A 55 -21.88 -0.69 0.30
C CYS A 55 -21.89 -0.14 -1.13
N THR A 56 -21.39 1.07 -1.32
CA THR A 56 -21.33 1.75 -2.61
C THR A 56 -19.90 2.06 -3.02
N PRO A 57 -19.55 1.98 -4.34
CA PRO A 57 -18.25 2.42 -4.80
C PRO A 57 -18.01 3.91 -4.48
N LEU A 58 -16.86 4.22 -3.90
CA LEU A 58 -16.49 5.59 -3.56
C LEU A 58 -15.74 6.23 -4.74
N LYS A 59 -16.47 6.98 -5.57
CA LYS A 59 -15.92 7.76 -6.68
C LYS A 59 -15.22 9.03 -6.18
N GLY A 60 -14.15 9.43 -6.85
CA GLY A 60 -13.48 10.72 -6.62
C GLY A 60 -12.56 10.73 -5.39
N ALA A 61 -12.37 9.60 -4.71
CA ALA A 61 -11.43 9.49 -3.61
C ALA A 61 -9.99 9.43 -4.14
N ARG A 62 -9.10 10.18 -3.54
CA ARG A 62 -7.66 10.09 -3.79
C ARG A 62 -7.09 8.91 -3.02
N VAL A 63 -6.41 8.01 -3.72
CA VAL A 63 -5.69 6.87 -3.15
C VAL A 63 -4.21 7.07 -3.40
N ASP A 64 -3.46 7.30 -2.34
CA ASP A 64 -1.99 7.37 -2.36
C ASP A 64 -1.42 6.01 -2.00
N ILE A 65 -0.35 5.58 -2.68
CA ILE A 65 0.44 4.41 -2.28
C ILE A 65 1.92 4.76 -2.26
N TRP A 66 2.66 4.14 -1.34
CA TRP A 66 4.12 4.23 -1.28
C TRP A 66 4.72 2.97 -0.65
N HIS A 67 5.89 2.57 -1.12
CA HIS A 67 6.58 1.40 -0.59
C HIS A 67 8.08 1.42 -0.90
N ALA A 68 8.82 0.52 -0.26
CA ALA A 68 10.25 0.35 -0.48
C ALA A 68 10.54 -0.29 -1.85
N ASN A 69 11.70 0.00 -2.42
CA ASN A 69 12.20 -0.70 -3.59
C ASN A 69 12.67 -2.13 -3.22
N SER A 70 13.16 -2.89 -4.21
CA SER A 70 13.63 -4.27 -4.02
C SER A 70 14.76 -4.44 -3.00
N GLN A 71 15.41 -3.36 -2.58
CA GLN A 71 16.49 -3.35 -1.58
C GLN A 71 16.05 -2.72 -0.25
N GLY A 72 14.76 -2.54 -0.02
CA GLY A 72 14.23 -1.98 1.22
C GLY A 72 14.34 -0.46 1.34
N VAL A 73 14.62 0.27 0.26
CA VAL A 73 14.88 1.71 0.27
C VAL A 73 13.64 2.49 -0.17
N TYR A 74 13.25 3.50 0.59
CA TYR A 74 12.20 4.46 0.23
C TYR A 74 12.75 5.67 -0.51
N SER A 75 12.01 6.19 -1.46
CA SER A 75 12.30 7.49 -2.07
C SER A 75 11.95 8.65 -1.12
N GLY A 76 12.58 9.81 -1.31
CA GLY A 76 12.29 11.03 -0.56
C GLY A 76 12.77 11.03 0.89
N VAL A 77 13.62 10.08 1.28
CA VAL A 77 14.11 9.91 2.66
C VAL A 77 15.58 10.34 2.75
N LYS A 78 15.86 11.37 3.56
CA LYS A 78 17.21 11.93 3.70
C LYS A 78 18.23 10.89 4.18
N ASP A 79 17.88 10.14 5.21
CA ASP A 79 18.78 9.16 5.84
C ASP A 79 19.06 7.94 4.95
N GLN A 80 18.25 7.75 3.90
CA GLN A 80 18.44 6.73 2.87
C GLN A 80 19.09 7.28 1.58
N GLY A 81 19.52 8.55 1.60
CA GLY A 81 20.18 9.19 0.45
C GLY A 81 19.27 9.43 -0.75
N THR A 82 17.97 9.48 -0.56
CA THR A 82 16.97 9.56 -1.65
C THR A 82 16.17 10.87 -1.65
N THR A 83 16.68 11.92 -0.99
CA THR A 83 16.07 13.25 -0.97
C THR A 83 15.73 13.73 -2.39
N GLY A 84 14.49 14.20 -2.60
CA GLY A 84 14.02 14.68 -3.89
C GLY A 84 13.56 13.58 -4.85
N LYS A 85 13.84 12.31 -4.57
CA LYS A 85 13.33 11.17 -5.34
C LYS A 85 11.87 10.88 -5.01
N LYS A 86 11.14 10.35 -6.02
CA LYS A 86 9.72 9.99 -5.90
C LYS A 86 9.38 8.64 -6.53
N PHE A 87 10.35 7.75 -6.74
CA PHE A 87 10.07 6.40 -7.23
C PHE A 87 9.19 5.64 -6.23
N LEU A 88 8.35 4.74 -6.74
CA LEU A 88 7.45 3.88 -5.97
C LEU A 88 6.53 4.65 -5.01
N ARG A 89 6.15 5.87 -5.45
CA ARG A 89 5.15 6.74 -4.83
C ARG A 89 4.24 7.33 -5.88
N GLY A 90 2.97 7.39 -5.60
CA GLY A 90 2.01 8.02 -6.48
C GLY A 90 0.61 7.96 -5.93
N TYR A 91 -0.28 8.74 -6.54
CA TYR A 91 -1.71 8.62 -6.26
C TYR A 91 -2.52 8.50 -7.55
N GLN A 92 -3.71 7.98 -7.40
CA GLN A 92 -4.76 7.98 -8.41
C GLN A 92 -6.06 8.45 -7.75
N VAL A 93 -7.02 8.91 -8.57
CA VAL A 93 -8.37 9.22 -8.12
C VAL A 93 -9.29 8.10 -8.58
N THR A 94 -10.14 7.60 -7.69
CA THR A 94 -11.06 6.50 -7.99
C THR A 94 -12.04 6.87 -9.10
N ASP A 95 -12.23 5.93 -10.02
CA ASP A 95 -13.21 6.02 -11.12
C ASP A 95 -14.67 5.84 -10.63
N ASP A 96 -15.62 5.78 -11.57
CA ASP A 96 -17.05 5.62 -11.27
C ASP A 96 -17.36 4.30 -10.53
N ASN A 97 -16.45 3.32 -10.59
CA ASN A 97 -16.56 2.04 -9.90
C ASN A 97 -15.74 2.01 -8.61
N GLY A 98 -15.28 3.16 -8.11
CA GLY A 98 -14.43 3.25 -6.92
C GLY A 98 -13.03 2.66 -7.11
N THR A 99 -12.52 2.55 -8.33
CA THR A 99 -11.33 1.77 -8.64
C THR A 99 -10.14 2.65 -9.00
N VAL A 100 -8.96 2.28 -8.47
CA VAL A 100 -7.65 2.77 -8.92
C VAL A 100 -6.76 1.60 -9.36
N ARG A 101 -5.81 1.88 -10.26
CA ARG A 101 -4.88 0.88 -10.80
C ARG A 101 -3.46 1.43 -10.80
N PHE A 102 -2.53 0.63 -10.25
CA PHE A 102 -1.11 0.98 -10.24
C PHE A 102 -0.28 -0.11 -10.91
N THR A 103 0.74 0.33 -11.62
CA THR A 103 1.85 -0.51 -12.07
C THR A 103 3.05 -0.21 -11.18
N THR A 104 3.55 -1.24 -10.52
CA THR A 104 4.66 -1.13 -9.58
C THR A 104 5.53 -2.39 -9.60
N ILE A 105 6.36 -2.57 -8.60
CA ILE A 105 7.11 -3.81 -8.34
C ILE A 105 6.68 -4.40 -7.00
N TYR A 106 6.92 -5.67 -6.82
CA TYR A 106 6.82 -6.31 -5.51
C TYR A 106 7.74 -5.58 -4.53
N PRO A 107 7.30 -5.20 -3.31
CA PRO A 107 8.15 -4.47 -2.37
C PRO A 107 9.32 -5.33 -1.86
N GLY A 108 10.45 -4.69 -1.58
CA GLY A 108 11.50 -5.26 -0.74
C GLY A 108 11.19 -5.06 0.74
N TRP A 109 11.94 -5.74 1.58
CA TRP A 109 11.86 -5.62 3.03
C TRP A 109 12.89 -4.62 3.59
N TYR A 110 12.62 -4.08 4.74
CA TYR A 110 13.59 -3.36 5.57
C TYR A 110 13.48 -3.81 7.03
N GLN A 111 14.54 -3.62 7.79
CA GLN A 111 14.73 -4.19 9.11
C GLN A 111 13.54 -3.95 10.05
N GLY A 112 13.07 -5.00 10.69
CA GLY A 112 12.05 -4.96 11.73
C GLY A 112 10.61 -4.97 11.23
N ARG A 113 10.36 -4.98 9.90
CA ARG A 113 9.03 -4.94 9.31
C ARG A 113 8.77 -6.10 8.35
N ALA A 114 7.55 -6.62 8.37
CA ALA A 114 7.04 -7.47 7.31
C ALA A 114 6.91 -6.68 6.00
N ILE A 115 6.89 -7.37 4.86
CA ILE A 115 6.74 -6.74 3.54
C ILE A 115 5.35 -6.13 3.41
N HIS A 116 5.28 -4.85 3.03
CA HIS A 116 4.02 -4.12 2.92
C HIS A 116 4.07 -3.00 1.88
N ILE A 117 2.89 -2.59 1.45
CA ILE A 117 2.64 -1.34 0.73
C ILE A 117 1.80 -0.46 1.66
N HIS A 118 2.20 0.78 1.87
CA HIS A 118 1.37 1.77 2.52
C HIS A 118 0.30 2.29 1.57
N ASP A 119 -0.89 2.53 2.09
CA ASP A 119 -1.99 3.12 1.36
C ASP A 119 -2.73 4.16 2.21
N LYS A 120 -3.19 5.22 1.55
CA LYS A 120 -3.98 6.29 2.18
C LYS A 120 -5.11 6.71 1.26
N VAL A 121 -6.32 6.76 1.80
CA VAL A 121 -7.50 7.24 1.09
C VAL A 121 -7.93 8.58 1.67
N ARG A 122 -8.15 9.56 0.80
CA ARG A 122 -8.61 10.89 1.17
C ARG A 122 -9.77 11.34 0.29
N THR A 123 -10.77 11.97 0.88
CA THR A 123 -11.82 12.69 0.16
C THR A 123 -11.76 14.19 0.47
N PHE A 124 -12.26 14.99 -0.46
CA PHE A 124 -12.22 16.44 -0.36
C PHE A 124 -13.55 17.06 -0.78
N GLU A 125 -13.95 18.16 -0.12
CA GLU A 125 -14.97 19.10 -0.55
C GLU A 125 -14.30 20.45 -0.79
N GLY A 126 -14.07 20.77 -2.08
CA GLY A 126 -13.19 21.89 -2.42
C GLY A 126 -11.78 21.69 -1.88
N PRO A 127 -11.21 22.66 -1.13
CA PRO A 127 -9.89 22.52 -0.53
C PRO A 127 -9.88 21.71 0.79
N GLU A 128 -11.04 21.43 1.37
CA GLU A 128 -11.15 20.78 2.68
C GLU A 128 -11.10 19.26 2.54
N LYS A 129 -10.25 18.64 3.36
CA LYS A 129 -10.20 17.19 3.50
C LYS A 129 -11.37 16.74 4.39
N THR A 130 -12.25 15.91 3.85
CA THR A 130 -13.46 15.44 4.54
C THR A 130 -13.29 14.05 5.15
N LEU A 131 -12.36 13.25 4.62
CA LEU A 131 -12.01 11.93 5.15
C LEU A 131 -10.52 11.68 4.94
N GLU A 132 -9.89 11.02 5.92
CA GLU A 132 -8.58 10.40 5.76
C GLU A 132 -8.58 9.04 6.45
N TRP A 133 -8.12 8.04 5.71
CA TRP A 133 -7.90 6.68 6.20
C TRP A 133 -6.52 6.22 5.73
N THR A 134 -5.74 5.64 6.63
CA THR A 134 -4.37 5.17 6.35
C THR A 134 -4.21 3.76 6.84
N SER A 135 -3.53 2.93 6.04
CA SER A 135 -3.26 1.54 6.38
C SER A 135 -2.02 1.00 5.65
N GLN A 136 -1.85 -0.31 5.70
CA GLN A 136 -0.78 -1.04 5.04
C GLN A 136 -1.35 -2.33 4.46
N LEU A 137 -0.94 -2.70 3.25
CA LEU A 137 -1.31 -3.94 2.57
C LEU A 137 -0.17 -4.93 2.69
N TYR A 138 -0.46 -6.14 3.14
CA TYR A 138 0.53 -7.19 3.40
C TYR A 138 0.47 -8.31 2.38
N PHE A 139 1.53 -9.09 2.33
CA PHE A 139 1.74 -10.19 1.41
C PHE A 139 1.90 -11.50 2.17
N ASP A 140 1.54 -12.61 1.52
CA ASP A 140 1.74 -13.94 2.09
C ASP A 140 3.23 -14.25 2.31
N ASN A 141 3.59 -14.80 3.48
CA ASN A 141 4.97 -15.07 3.84
C ASN A 141 5.65 -16.04 2.85
N SER A 142 4.94 -17.04 2.35
CA SER A 142 5.50 -18.01 1.41
C SER A 142 5.83 -17.39 0.05
N ILE A 143 5.00 -16.42 -0.39
CA ILE A 143 5.27 -15.65 -1.61
C ILE A 143 6.44 -14.68 -1.36
N ASN A 144 6.50 -14.05 -0.18
CA ASN A 144 7.61 -13.20 0.22
C ASN A 144 8.94 -13.92 0.11
N GLU A 145 9.05 -15.12 0.68
CA GLU A 145 10.26 -15.95 0.60
C GLU A 145 10.60 -16.29 -0.85
N GLN A 146 9.64 -16.74 -1.63
CA GLN A 146 9.84 -17.09 -3.03
C GLN A 146 10.36 -15.89 -3.86
N VAL A 147 9.77 -14.71 -3.69
CA VAL A 147 10.18 -13.49 -4.39
C VAL A 147 11.61 -13.10 -4.00
N HIS A 148 11.95 -13.16 -2.72
CA HIS A 148 13.24 -12.68 -2.21
C HIS A 148 14.42 -13.64 -2.49
N THR A 149 14.16 -14.83 -3.03
CA THR A 149 15.21 -15.67 -3.64
C THR A 149 15.58 -15.24 -5.06
N GLN A 150 14.79 -14.37 -5.71
CA GLN A 150 14.99 -13.96 -7.10
C GLN A 150 15.72 -12.62 -7.21
N PRO A 151 16.53 -12.41 -8.28
CA PRO A 151 17.06 -11.08 -8.57
C PRO A 151 15.89 -10.08 -8.87
N PRO A 152 16.02 -8.81 -8.44
CA PRO A 152 17.14 -8.21 -7.72
C PRO A 152 17.08 -8.36 -6.19
N TYR A 153 16.03 -8.95 -5.63
CA TYR A 153 15.77 -9.05 -4.18
C TYR A 153 16.83 -9.91 -3.47
N SER A 154 17.31 -10.97 -4.10
CA SER A 154 18.29 -11.90 -3.51
C SER A 154 19.59 -11.23 -3.07
N LYS A 155 19.92 -10.06 -3.59
CA LYS A 155 21.05 -9.25 -3.12
C LYS A 155 20.86 -8.70 -1.71
N HIS A 156 19.62 -8.45 -1.30
CA HIS A 156 19.27 -7.96 0.03
C HIS A 156 19.02 -9.11 1.01
N GLY A 157 18.81 -10.33 0.50
CA GLY A 157 18.55 -11.52 1.28
C GLY A 157 17.05 -11.70 1.61
N LEU A 158 16.80 -12.73 2.41
CA LEU A 158 15.43 -13.04 2.85
C LEU A 158 14.94 -12.03 3.88
N PRO A 159 13.61 -11.80 3.95
CA PRO A 159 13.01 -10.93 4.95
C PRO A 159 13.39 -11.33 6.37
N ASP A 160 13.71 -10.35 7.22
CA ASP A 160 14.05 -10.58 8.62
C ASP A 160 12.81 -10.78 9.52
N ARG A 161 11.62 -10.49 9.00
CA ARG A 161 10.34 -10.61 9.70
C ARG A 161 9.27 -11.27 8.84
N THR A 162 8.56 -12.22 9.45
CA THR A 162 7.26 -12.68 8.94
C THR A 162 6.16 -11.71 9.38
N ASN A 163 4.97 -11.87 8.83
CA ASN A 163 3.80 -11.09 9.25
C ASN A 163 3.54 -11.22 10.76
N GLU A 164 3.66 -12.42 11.31
CA GLU A 164 3.40 -12.72 12.73
C GLU A 164 4.46 -12.14 13.67
N GLN A 165 5.63 -11.79 13.13
CA GLN A 165 6.73 -11.16 13.88
C GLN A 165 6.71 -9.63 13.80
N ASP A 166 5.85 -9.05 12.95
CA ASP A 166 5.68 -7.61 12.80
C ASP A 166 4.65 -7.06 13.79
N GLY A 167 5.08 -6.16 14.68
CA GLY A 167 4.22 -5.57 15.71
C GLY A 167 3.07 -4.74 15.14
N ILE A 168 3.23 -4.15 13.93
CA ILE A 168 2.14 -3.42 13.26
C ILE A 168 1.10 -4.41 12.72
N TYR A 169 1.54 -5.49 12.08
CA TYR A 169 0.65 -6.53 11.58
C TYR A 169 -0.16 -7.18 12.70
N THR A 170 0.50 -7.54 13.81
CA THR A 170 -0.14 -8.23 14.95
C THR A 170 -0.94 -7.30 15.84
N GLY A 171 -0.72 -5.98 15.75
CA GLY A 171 -1.31 -5.00 16.68
C GLY A 171 -0.65 -5.01 18.05
N ALA A 172 0.55 -5.56 18.17
CA ALA A 172 1.37 -5.46 19.39
C ALA A 172 2.15 -4.13 19.47
N SER A 173 1.98 -3.26 18.47
CA SER A 173 2.57 -1.92 18.46
C SER A 173 1.95 -1.04 19.56
N THR A 174 2.74 -0.11 20.08
CA THR A 174 2.28 0.93 21.00
C THR A 174 1.48 2.04 20.31
N ASP A 175 1.36 2.00 18.99
CA ASP A 175 0.57 2.95 18.21
C ASP A 175 -0.92 2.71 18.45
N SER A 176 -1.61 3.73 18.99
CA SER A 176 -3.04 3.66 19.34
C SER A 176 -3.97 3.44 18.14
N LEU A 177 -3.49 3.70 16.90
CA LEU A 177 -4.26 3.47 15.69
C LEU A 177 -4.23 2.01 15.23
N VAL A 178 -3.33 1.20 15.78
CA VAL A 178 -3.17 -0.21 15.36
C VAL A 178 -4.02 -1.12 16.23
N GLN A 179 -5.03 -1.74 15.60
CA GLN A 179 -5.89 -2.71 16.27
C GLN A 179 -5.22 -4.10 16.30
N SER A 180 -5.48 -4.87 17.36
CA SER A 180 -4.98 -6.24 17.50
C SER A 180 -5.35 -7.10 16.29
N ASN A 181 -4.36 -7.81 15.73
CA ASN A 181 -4.48 -8.66 14.53
C ASN A 181 -5.04 -7.97 13.29
N SER A 182 -4.92 -6.65 13.19
CA SER A 182 -5.45 -5.87 12.06
C SER A 182 -4.85 -6.30 10.72
N GLY A 183 -3.59 -6.70 10.67
CA GLY A 183 -2.90 -7.13 9.45
C GLY A 183 -3.56 -8.29 8.73
N LYS A 184 -4.24 -9.21 9.44
CA LYS A 184 -4.98 -10.33 8.81
C LYS A 184 -6.12 -9.86 7.90
N HIS A 185 -6.66 -8.67 8.14
CA HIS A 185 -7.72 -8.06 7.32
C HIS A 185 -7.18 -7.21 6.18
N LEU A 186 -5.85 -7.10 6.07
CA LEU A 186 -5.12 -6.23 5.16
C LEU A 186 -4.23 -7.01 4.19
N MET A 187 -4.47 -8.30 4.04
CA MET A 187 -3.76 -9.16 3.10
C MET A 187 -4.20 -8.90 1.66
N LEU A 188 -3.23 -8.66 0.78
CA LEU A 188 -3.47 -8.60 -0.67
C LEU A 188 -3.87 -9.97 -1.19
N ASN A 189 -4.91 -10.01 -2.02
CA ASN A 189 -5.20 -11.18 -2.83
C ASN A 189 -4.28 -11.15 -4.06
N LEU A 190 -3.29 -12.05 -4.08
CA LEU A 190 -2.28 -12.13 -5.14
C LEU A 190 -2.58 -13.27 -6.11
N THR A 191 -2.52 -12.96 -7.39
CA THR A 191 -2.59 -13.95 -8.47
C THR A 191 -1.33 -13.82 -9.33
N ARG A 192 -0.66 -14.94 -9.58
CA ARG A 192 0.48 -14.97 -10.50
C ARG A 192 -0.01 -14.77 -11.93
N GLU A 193 0.69 -13.93 -12.70
CA GLU A 193 0.35 -13.63 -14.08
C GLU A 193 1.46 -14.06 -15.06
N GLY A 194 1.02 -14.49 -16.25
CA GLY A 194 1.93 -14.77 -17.37
C GLY A 194 2.93 -15.91 -17.16
N GLN A 195 3.84 -16.05 -18.11
CA GLN A 195 4.92 -17.04 -18.06
C GLN A 195 6.11 -16.56 -17.24
N GLN A 196 6.39 -15.25 -17.28
CA GLN A 196 7.37 -14.62 -16.41
C GLN A 196 6.77 -14.34 -15.04
N LEU A 197 7.61 -14.34 -14.00
CA LEU A 197 7.15 -14.06 -12.65
C LEU A 197 6.64 -12.62 -12.54
N SER A 198 5.35 -12.47 -12.39
CA SER A 198 4.64 -11.22 -12.15
C SER A 198 3.36 -11.49 -11.39
N TYR A 199 2.80 -10.46 -10.75
CA TYR A 199 1.61 -10.61 -9.93
C TYR A 199 0.56 -9.55 -10.24
N LEU A 200 -0.71 -9.95 -10.10
CA LEU A 200 -1.84 -9.08 -9.90
C LEU A 200 -2.22 -9.12 -8.42
N GLY A 201 -2.15 -7.97 -7.76
CA GLY A 201 -2.67 -7.77 -6.41
C GLY A 201 -4.03 -7.09 -6.46
N THR A 202 -5.02 -7.62 -5.76
CA THR A 202 -6.32 -6.97 -5.61
C THR A 202 -6.65 -6.76 -4.15
N PHE A 203 -7.28 -5.62 -3.84
CA PHE A 203 -7.72 -5.30 -2.48
C PHE A 203 -8.99 -4.45 -2.47
N ASN A 204 -9.86 -4.68 -1.49
CA ASN A 204 -11.05 -3.88 -1.25
C ASN A 204 -10.88 -3.08 0.03
N ILE A 205 -10.81 -1.76 -0.08
CA ILE A 205 -10.87 -0.83 1.04
C ILE A 205 -12.35 -0.52 1.29
N VAL A 206 -12.78 -0.78 2.50
CA VAL A 206 -14.16 -0.50 2.91
C VAL A 206 -14.12 0.51 4.03
N LEU A 207 -14.64 1.69 3.77
CA LEU A 207 -14.68 2.82 4.69
C LEU A 207 -16.06 2.96 5.29
N ASN A 208 -16.12 3.57 6.46
CA ASN A 208 -17.38 3.99 7.08
C ASN A 208 -17.33 5.51 7.26
N SER A 209 -17.74 6.25 6.22
CA SER A 209 -17.72 7.72 6.24
C SER A 209 -18.67 8.34 7.28
N GLY A 210 -19.68 7.59 7.71
CA GLY A 210 -20.58 8.01 8.78
C GLY A 210 -19.95 8.09 10.16
N GLN A 211 -18.82 7.43 10.38
CA GLN A 211 -18.08 7.44 11.67
C GLN A 211 -16.87 8.40 11.68
N SER A 212 -16.50 8.96 10.54
CA SER A 212 -15.27 9.77 10.40
C SER A 212 -15.50 11.29 10.53
N ARG A 213 -16.68 11.73 10.95
CA ARG A 213 -16.98 13.16 11.15
C ARG A 213 -16.81 13.57 12.62
N HIS A 214 -15.57 13.44 13.12
CA HIS A 214 -15.18 14.07 14.40
C HIS A 214 -13.77 14.62 14.33
#